data_c92a36b689c310b63f09cf271769aed0
#
_entry.id   c92a36b689c310b63f09cf271769aed0
#
_cell.length_a   1.000
_cell.length_b   1.000
_cell.length_c   1.000
_cell.angle_alpha   90.00
_cell.angle_beta   90.00
_cell.angle_gamma   90.00
#
_symmetry.space_group_name_H-M   'P 1'
#
loop_
_entity.id
_entity.type
_entity.pdbx_description
1 polymer ?
#
loop_
_entity_poly.entity_id
_entity_poly.type
_entity_poly.pdbx_seq_one_letter_code
_entity_poly.pdbx_strand_id
1 'polypeptide(L)'
;MTQKILFFLLILVAFVACKDDDENGFDVPVEFRKISFDPVPGGAVMRYKLPDNMNIFGVRARYKDAYGRQLVKEGTYLTDTLLLNGFAEARTNEPVQLTFLNNNLKESAPLEKTFSTQDAATVALFEHLTVNPFWGGFNVTYTSPAIVEGTVHIFYVGINPTTKQEDNILVGSFPILEGGDTLNFELKQALDELKVVVRTDDFEGNQVKMQIYEGIDALAMEMLSPD
;
A
#
# COMPACT_ATOMS: atom_id res chain seq x y z
N MET A 1 16.34 -66.24 -21.07
CA MET A 1 15.70 -65.42 -20.01
C MET A 1 16.66 -64.44 -19.36
N THR A 2 17.89 -64.75 -19.19
CA THR A 2 18.94 -63.93 -18.56
C THR A 2 19.27 -62.62 -19.29
N GLN A 3 19.22 -62.59 -20.63
CA GLN A 3 19.59 -61.43 -21.43
C GLN A 3 18.54 -60.30 -21.38
N LYS A 4 17.26 -60.64 -21.19
CA LYS A 4 16.18 -59.67 -21.04
C LYS A 4 16.16 -59.01 -19.64
N ILE A 5 16.61 -59.74 -18.64
CA ILE A 5 16.73 -59.24 -17.26
C ILE A 5 17.87 -58.24 -17.15
N LEU A 6 18.99 -58.49 -17.85
CA LEU A 6 20.16 -57.59 -17.85
C LEU A 6 19.84 -56.25 -18.52
N PHE A 7 19.01 -56.25 -19.60
CA PHE A 7 18.61 -55.04 -20.30
C PHE A 7 17.62 -54.21 -19.46
N PHE A 8 16.75 -54.85 -18.68
CA PHE A 8 15.84 -54.18 -17.77
C PHE A 8 16.55 -53.53 -16.57
N LEU A 9 17.62 -54.21 -16.07
CA LEU A 9 18.44 -53.67 -14.98
C LEU A 9 19.28 -52.45 -15.43
N LEU A 10 19.71 -52.42 -16.70
CA LEU A 10 20.50 -51.32 -17.27
C LEU A 10 19.62 -50.06 -17.49
N ILE A 11 18.32 -50.24 -17.80
CA ILE A 11 17.39 -49.13 -17.94
C ILE A 11 17.00 -48.54 -16.57
N LEU A 12 16.95 -49.37 -15.52
CA LEU A 12 16.63 -48.93 -14.16
C LEU A 12 17.75 -48.06 -13.55
N VAL A 13 19.00 -48.27 -13.92
CA VAL A 13 20.15 -47.46 -13.44
C VAL A 13 20.22 -46.10 -14.13
N ALA A 14 19.64 -45.95 -15.34
CA ALA A 14 19.62 -44.67 -16.07
C ALA A 14 18.65 -43.62 -15.46
N PHE A 15 17.70 -44.04 -14.63
CA PHE A 15 16.76 -43.11 -13.96
C PHE A 15 17.23 -42.58 -12.60
N VAL A 16 18.39 -43.01 -12.11
CA VAL A 16 18.96 -42.56 -10.82
C VAL A 16 20.01 -41.45 -10.98
N ALA A 17 20.34 -41.06 -12.22
CA ALA A 17 21.45 -40.13 -12.51
C ALA A 17 21.02 -38.67 -12.78
N CYS A 18 19.75 -38.31 -12.56
CA CYS A 18 19.37 -36.91 -12.44
C CYS A 18 19.03 -36.60 -10.98
N LYS A 19 20.03 -36.50 -10.14
CA LYS A 19 19.93 -35.57 -9.00
C LYS A 19 20.22 -34.19 -9.58
N ASP A 20 19.18 -33.41 -9.73
CA ASP A 20 19.34 -31.99 -9.87
C ASP A 20 20.02 -31.48 -8.59
N ASP A 21 21.33 -31.23 -8.68
CA ASP A 21 22.13 -30.56 -7.63
C ASP A 21 21.74 -29.09 -7.47
N ASP A 22 20.55 -28.71 -7.95
CA ASP A 22 20.08 -27.34 -8.01
C ASP A 22 19.13 -26.91 -6.86
N GLU A 23 18.82 -27.78 -5.90
CA GLU A 23 17.95 -27.41 -4.76
C GLU A 23 18.67 -26.59 -3.68
N ASN A 24 20.00 -26.59 -3.65
CA ASN A 24 20.73 -25.74 -2.72
C ASN A 24 21.09 -24.41 -3.40
N GLY A 25 20.35 -23.34 -3.06
CA GLY A 25 20.71 -21.99 -3.44
C GLY A 25 22.18 -21.68 -3.09
N PHE A 26 22.74 -20.63 -3.69
CA PHE A 26 24.10 -20.20 -3.35
C PHE A 26 24.16 -19.63 -1.93
N ASP A 27 25.32 -19.76 -1.25
CA ASP A 27 25.48 -19.23 0.10
C ASP A 27 25.73 -17.72 0.08
N VAL A 28 25.14 -17.03 1.05
CA VAL A 28 25.26 -15.58 1.24
C VAL A 28 25.96 -15.33 2.56
N PRO A 29 27.08 -14.57 2.60
CA PRO A 29 27.76 -14.26 3.84
C PRO A 29 26.85 -13.60 4.88
N VAL A 30 27.06 -13.92 6.15
CA VAL A 30 26.17 -13.51 7.26
C VAL A 30 26.05 -12.00 7.40
N GLU A 31 27.12 -11.24 7.09
CA GLU A 31 27.14 -9.77 7.15
C GLU A 31 26.12 -9.13 6.21
N PHE A 32 25.78 -9.74 5.07
CA PHE A 32 24.80 -9.24 4.10
C PHE A 32 23.38 -9.69 4.42
N ARG A 33 23.19 -10.62 5.35
CA ARG A 33 21.87 -11.02 5.88
C ARG A 33 21.32 -10.04 6.93
N LYS A 34 22.10 -8.99 7.28
CA LYS A 34 21.69 -7.92 8.20
C LYS A 34 20.79 -6.93 7.45
N ILE A 35 19.51 -7.23 7.46
CA ILE A 35 18.46 -6.42 6.85
C ILE A 35 17.60 -5.83 7.96
N SER A 36 17.32 -4.54 7.88
CA SER A 36 16.44 -3.81 8.79
C SER A 36 15.27 -3.20 8.02
N PHE A 37 14.22 -2.86 8.76
CA PHE A 37 13.01 -2.24 8.22
C PHE A 37 12.66 -1.02 9.05
N ASP A 38 12.46 0.11 8.38
CA ASP A 38 11.96 1.34 8.98
C ASP A 38 10.48 1.49 8.56
N PRO A 39 9.51 1.45 9.51
CA PRO A 39 8.10 1.67 9.20
C PRO A 39 7.89 3.07 8.61
N VAL A 40 7.13 3.13 7.53
CA VAL A 40 6.71 4.38 6.88
C VAL A 40 5.22 4.32 6.55
N PRO A 41 4.57 5.47 6.26
CA PRO A 41 3.18 5.48 5.80
C PRO A 41 2.95 4.52 4.64
N GLY A 42 1.95 3.64 4.77
CA GLY A 42 1.58 2.67 3.74
C GLY A 42 2.56 1.52 3.53
N GLY A 43 3.62 1.39 4.35
CA GLY A 43 4.62 0.35 4.15
C GLY A 43 5.83 0.39 5.07
N ALA A 44 6.96 -0.10 4.55
CA ALA A 44 8.25 -0.05 5.22
C ALA A 44 9.40 0.16 4.21
N VAL A 45 10.42 0.87 4.62
CA VAL A 45 11.69 0.94 3.90
C VAL A 45 12.61 -0.17 4.40
N MET A 46 12.83 -1.18 3.58
CA MET A 46 13.84 -2.21 3.81
C MET A 46 15.22 -1.65 3.50
N ARG A 47 16.15 -1.74 4.47
CA ARG A 47 17.57 -1.39 4.29
C ARG A 47 18.40 -2.65 4.18
N TYR A 48 19.23 -2.69 3.17
CA TYR A 48 20.12 -3.83 2.90
C TYR A 48 21.46 -3.33 2.38
N LYS A 49 22.45 -4.22 2.41
CA LYS A 49 23.76 -3.98 1.80
C LYS A 49 24.10 -5.18 0.95
N LEU A 50 24.54 -4.94 -0.27
CA LEU A 50 25.09 -5.97 -1.14
C LEU A 50 26.62 -5.78 -1.30
N PRO A 51 27.39 -6.85 -1.49
CA PRO A 51 28.83 -6.76 -1.66
C PRO A 51 29.18 -6.19 -3.04
N ASP A 52 30.18 -5.31 -3.10
CA ASP A 52 30.60 -4.64 -4.33
C ASP A 52 31.31 -5.56 -5.32
N ASN A 53 31.84 -6.70 -4.88
CA ASN A 53 32.73 -7.57 -5.65
C ASN A 53 32.39 -9.05 -5.60
N MET A 54 31.20 -9.41 -5.16
CA MET A 54 30.71 -10.78 -5.12
C MET A 54 29.70 -11.02 -6.24
N ASN A 55 29.46 -12.29 -6.54
CA ASN A 55 28.46 -12.71 -7.54
C ASN A 55 27.02 -12.54 -7.03
N ILE A 56 26.76 -11.54 -6.17
CA ILE A 56 25.43 -11.20 -5.64
C ILE A 56 25.01 -9.87 -6.28
N PHE A 57 23.99 -9.94 -7.10
CA PHE A 57 23.50 -8.84 -7.92
C PHE A 57 22.36 -8.08 -7.27
N GLY A 58 21.47 -8.75 -6.52
CA GLY A 58 20.28 -8.15 -5.97
C GLY A 58 19.67 -8.90 -4.79
N VAL A 59 18.62 -8.31 -4.25
CA VAL A 59 17.76 -8.89 -3.23
C VAL A 59 16.32 -8.83 -3.71
N ARG A 60 15.58 -9.91 -3.47
CA ARG A 60 14.14 -10.01 -3.79
C ARG A 60 13.35 -10.19 -2.51
N ALA A 61 12.31 -9.39 -2.33
CA ALA A 61 11.37 -9.47 -1.23
C ALA A 61 10.00 -9.93 -1.73
N ARG A 62 9.46 -10.98 -1.11
CA ARG A 62 8.11 -11.50 -1.37
C ARG A 62 7.28 -11.36 -0.11
N TYR A 63 6.14 -10.68 -0.24
CA TYR A 63 5.21 -10.46 0.88
C TYR A 63 3.78 -10.34 0.35
N LYS A 64 2.81 -10.30 1.24
CA LYS A 64 1.41 -10.02 0.88
C LYS A 64 1.04 -8.60 1.27
N ASP A 65 0.28 -7.93 0.39
CA ASP A 65 -0.29 -6.62 0.70
C ASP A 65 -1.51 -6.74 1.64
N ALA A 66 -2.14 -5.60 1.94
CA ALA A 66 -3.34 -5.53 2.78
C ALA A 66 -4.53 -6.36 2.25
N TYR A 67 -4.57 -6.61 0.95
CA TYR A 67 -5.62 -7.38 0.26
C TYR A 67 -5.26 -8.87 0.11
N GLY A 68 -4.11 -9.30 0.64
CA GLY A 68 -3.62 -10.68 0.54
C GLY A 68 -2.98 -11.04 -0.81
N ARG A 69 -2.76 -10.06 -1.70
CA ARG A 69 -2.10 -10.27 -2.99
C ARG A 69 -0.59 -10.42 -2.80
N GLN A 70 -0.01 -11.42 -3.46
CA GLN A 70 1.42 -11.62 -3.41
C GLN A 70 2.15 -10.52 -4.20
N LEU A 71 2.98 -9.75 -3.51
CA LEU A 71 3.87 -8.75 -4.10
C LEU A 71 5.31 -9.26 -4.14
N VAL A 72 6.02 -8.84 -5.19
CA VAL A 72 7.46 -9.10 -5.36
C VAL A 72 8.13 -7.77 -5.63
N LYS A 73 9.13 -7.43 -4.82
CA LYS A 73 9.97 -6.24 -4.99
C LYS A 73 11.42 -6.68 -5.12
N GLU A 74 12.17 -5.97 -5.95
CA GLU A 74 13.58 -6.26 -6.17
C GLU A 74 14.42 -5.01 -5.97
N GLY A 75 15.54 -5.18 -5.27
CA GLY A 75 16.56 -4.17 -5.12
C GLY A 75 17.90 -4.69 -5.66
N THR A 76 18.73 -3.79 -6.16
CA THR A 76 20.03 -4.12 -6.73
C THR A 76 21.16 -3.47 -5.94
N TYR A 77 22.40 -3.75 -6.31
CA TYR A 77 23.59 -3.13 -5.71
C TYR A 77 23.68 -1.61 -5.95
N LEU A 78 22.82 -1.04 -6.82
CA LEU A 78 22.77 0.40 -7.10
C LEU A 78 22.05 1.19 -6.01
N THR A 79 21.31 0.51 -5.15
CA THR A 79 20.57 1.11 -4.03
C THR A 79 20.85 0.32 -2.75
N ASP A 80 20.58 0.92 -1.61
CA ASP A 80 20.67 0.30 -0.28
C ASP A 80 19.30 0.21 0.39
N THR A 81 18.24 0.63 -0.32
CA THR A 81 16.88 0.70 0.18
C THR A 81 15.88 0.13 -0.83
N LEU A 82 14.78 -0.45 -0.32
CA LEU A 82 13.66 -0.96 -1.09
C LEU A 82 12.35 -0.67 -0.35
N LEU A 83 11.41 -0.01 -1.02
CA LEU A 83 10.10 0.27 -0.44
C LEU A 83 9.18 -0.94 -0.57
N LEU A 84 8.69 -1.44 0.57
CA LEU A 84 7.66 -2.46 0.68
C LEU A 84 6.34 -1.76 1.00
N ASN A 85 5.50 -1.53 0.01
CA ASN A 85 4.23 -0.80 0.12
C ASN A 85 3.02 -1.71 -0.12
N GLY A 86 1.80 -1.16 -0.01
CA GLY A 86 0.55 -1.89 -0.26
C GLY A 86 -0.30 -2.08 1.01
N PHE A 87 -0.09 -1.23 2.02
CA PHE A 87 -0.84 -1.26 3.28
C PHE A 87 -1.58 0.06 3.47
N ALA A 88 -2.84 -0.01 3.87
CA ALA A 88 -3.61 1.18 4.19
C ALA A 88 -3.47 1.53 5.69
N GLU A 89 -3.51 0.52 6.56
CA GLU A 89 -3.45 0.67 8.01
C GLU A 89 -2.10 0.22 8.56
N ALA A 90 -1.73 0.77 9.72
CA ALA A 90 -0.56 0.33 10.48
C ALA A 90 -0.67 -1.14 10.86
N ARG A 91 0.37 -1.90 10.61
CA ARG A 91 0.46 -3.32 10.93
C ARG A 91 1.78 -3.65 11.59
N THR A 92 1.79 -4.74 12.33
CA THR A 92 2.99 -5.24 13.01
C THR A 92 3.23 -6.71 12.63
N ASN A 93 4.52 -7.06 12.53
CA ASN A 93 4.95 -8.44 12.24
C ASN A 93 4.44 -8.99 10.89
N GLU A 94 4.32 -8.14 9.86
CA GLU A 94 3.99 -8.60 8.51
C GLU A 94 5.13 -9.45 7.96
N PRO A 95 4.85 -10.69 7.52
CA PRO A 95 5.89 -11.61 7.07
C PRO A 95 6.43 -11.21 5.70
N VAL A 96 7.74 -11.33 5.54
CA VAL A 96 8.45 -11.16 4.28
C VAL A 96 9.49 -12.24 4.10
N GLN A 97 9.50 -12.86 2.93
CA GLN A 97 10.53 -13.79 2.51
C GLN A 97 11.53 -13.07 1.62
N LEU A 98 12.79 -13.14 1.98
CA LEU A 98 13.90 -12.51 1.27
C LEU A 98 14.79 -13.56 0.63
N THR A 99 15.15 -13.36 -0.62
CA THR A 99 16.18 -14.14 -1.31
C THR A 99 17.19 -13.19 -1.96
N PHE A 100 18.43 -13.60 -2.03
CA PHE A 100 19.46 -12.87 -2.79
C PHE A 100 19.55 -13.47 -4.20
N LEU A 101 19.89 -12.63 -5.15
CA LEU A 101 20.03 -13.00 -6.56
C LEU A 101 21.49 -12.93 -6.96
N ASN A 102 21.99 -13.96 -7.60
CA ASN A 102 23.30 -13.90 -8.23
C ASN A 102 23.22 -13.37 -9.67
N ASN A 103 24.36 -13.17 -10.33
CA ASN A 103 24.43 -12.67 -11.71
C ASN A 103 23.71 -13.55 -12.75
N ASN A 104 23.43 -14.81 -12.41
CA ASN A 104 22.64 -15.72 -13.24
C ASN A 104 21.16 -15.74 -12.84
N LEU A 105 20.72 -14.82 -11.97
CA LEU A 105 19.38 -14.72 -11.41
C LEU A 105 18.94 -15.94 -10.58
N LYS A 106 19.88 -16.81 -10.18
CA LYS A 106 19.63 -17.91 -9.24
C LYS A 106 19.40 -17.32 -7.85
N GLU A 107 18.43 -17.85 -7.13
CA GLU A 107 18.08 -17.40 -5.78
C GLU A 107 18.88 -18.14 -4.70
N SER A 108 19.22 -17.45 -3.63
CA SER A 108 19.76 -18.04 -2.41
C SER A 108 18.69 -18.80 -1.64
N ALA A 109 19.08 -19.52 -0.59
CA ALA A 109 18.16 -19.98 0.42
C ALA A 109 17.34 -18.79 0.98
N PRO A 110 16.03 -18.96 1.25
CA PRO A 110 15.16 -17.89 1.74
C PRO A 110 15.53 -17.52 3.18
N LEU A 111 15.36 -16.21 3.48
CA LEU A 111 15.50 -15.63 4.80
C LEU A 111 14.13 -15.06 5.20
N GLU A 112 13.52 -15.64 6.24
CA GLU A 112 12.25 -15.16 6.77
C GLU A 112 12.47 -14.01 7.74
N LYS A 113 11.75 -12.91 7.54
CA LYS A 113 11.75 -11.71 8.36
C LYS A 113 10.32 -11.19 8.55
N THR A 114 10.19 -10.22 9.42
CA THR A 114 8.95 -9.45 9.58
C THR A 114 9.25 -7.96 9.57
N PHE A 115 8.26 -7.17 9.17
CA PHE A 115 8.32 -5.71 9.22
C PHE A 115 7.03 -5.14 9.80
N SER A 116 7.02 -3.85 10.12
CA SER A 116 5.84 -3.11 10.54
C SER A 116 5.60 -1.95 9.60
N THR A 117 4.37 -1.46 9.55
CA THR A 117 3.95 -0.35 8.69
C THR A 117 3.34 0.76 9.54
N GLN A 118 3.17 1.94 8.98
CA GLN A 118 2.37 3.03 9.54
C GLN A 118 1.11 3.24 8.69
N ASP A 119 0.12 3.95 9.25
CA ASP A 119 -1.09 4.32 8.52
C ASP A 119 -0.72 5.13 7.27
N ALA A 120 -1.27 4.71 6.13
CA ALA A 120 -1.16 5.46 4.90
C ALA A 120 -1.88 6.82 5.02
N ALA A 121 -1.55 7.76 4.17
CA ALA A 121 -2.21 9.07 4.15
C ALA A 121 -3.73 8.99 4.00
N THR A 122 -4.23 7.97 3.28
CA THR A 122 -5.66 7.67 3.10
C THR A 122 -6.41 7.32 4.39
N VAL A 123 -5.69 6.92 5.43
CA VAL A 123 -6.22 6.63 6.78
C VAL A 123 -5.87 7.76 7.74
N ALA A 124 -4.61 8.15 7.78
CA ALA A 124 -4.07 9.11 8.75
C ALA A 124 -4.71 10.50 8.64
N LEU A 125 -5.11 10.93 7.43
CA LEU A 125 -5.71 12.26 7.26
C LEU A 125 -6.97 12.47 8.12
N PHE A 126 -7.73 11.42 8.43
CA PHE A 126 -8.96 11.52 9.23
C PHE A 126 -8.73 11.92 10.69
N GLU A 127 -7.51 11.73 11.21
CA GLU A 127 -7.17 12.18 12.56
C GLU A 127 -7.14 13.70 12.70
N HIS A 128 -6.87 14.39 11.60
CA HIS A 128 -6.69 15.83 11.56
C HIS A 128 -7.63 16.53 10.56
N LEU A 129 -8.66 15.81 10.08
CA LEU A 129 -9.63 16.35 9.15
C LEU A 129 -10.78 17.01 9.92
N THR A 130 -11.10 18.25 9.56
CA THR A 130 -12.23 19.00 10.08
C THR A 130 -13.12 19.48 8.94
N VAL A 131 -14.42 19.51 9.20
CA VAL A 131 -15.42 20.08 8.30
C VAL A 131 -16.11 21.23 9.04
N ASN A 132 -16.07 22.43 8.47
CA ASN A 132 -16.63 23.62 9.08
C ASN A 132 -17.58 24.32 8.11
N PRO A 133 -18.60 25.05 8.62
CA PRO A 133 -19.43 25.88 7.78
C PRO A 133 -18.60 26.95 7.07
N PHE A 134 -18.96 27.22 5.83
CA PHE A 134 -18.36 28.26 5.00
C PHE A 134 -19.43 28.92 4.17
N TRP A 135 -19.18 30.13 3.66
CA TRP A 135 -20.16 30.89 2.89
C TRP A 135 -20.74 30.08 1.71
N GLY A 136 -22.06 29.89 1.74
CA GLY A 136 -22.77 29.10 0.73
C GLY A 136 -22.49 27.60 0.73
N GLY A 137 -21.77 27.07 1.76
CA GLY A 137 -21.39 25.67 1.79
C GLY A 137 -20.59 25.29 3.03
N PHE A 138 -19.47 24.61 2.81
CA PHE A 138 -18.57 24.14 3.87
C PHE A 138 -17.13 24.12 3.38
N ASN A 139 -16.20 24.10 4.31
CA ASN A 139 -14.80 23.78 4.01
C ASN A 139 -14.36 22.48 4.66
N VAL A 140 -13.39 21.85 4.02
CA VAL A 140 -12.67 20.71 4.56
C VAL A 140 -11.20 21.10 4.71
N THR A 141 -10.71 21.01 5.94
CA THR A 141 -9.28 21.24 6.26
C THR A 141 -8.70 19.94 6.76
N TYR A 142 -7.52 19.60 6.27
CA TYR A 142 -6.79 18.41 6.72
C TYR A 142 -5.28 18.68 6.76
N THR A 143 -4.56 17.88 7.53
CA THR A 143 -3.09 17.79 7.48
C THR A 143 -2.69 16.38 7.13
N SER A 144 -1.60 16.22 6.40
CA SER A 144 -1.03 14.91 6.09
C SER A 144 0.48 14.94 6.23
N PRO A 145 1.08 14.05 7.03
CA PRO A 145 2.54 13.94 7.14
C PRO A 145 3.16 13.15 5.97
N ALA A 146 2.32 12.53 5.15
CA ALA A 146 2.75 11.59 4.11
C ALA A 146 2.66 12.22 2.72
N ILE A 147 3.55 11.76 1.86
CA ILE A 147 3.53 11.98 0.42
C ILE A 147 2.23 11.40 -0.17
N VAL A 148 1.82 11.90 -1.33
CA VAL A 148 0.58 11.52 -2.04
C VAL A 148 0.41 10.00 -2.11
N GLU A 149 -0.61 9.47 -1.44
CA GLU A 149 -0.91 8.02 -1.38
C GLU A 149 -2.38 7.71 -1.64
N GLY A 150 -3.09 8.50 -2.44
CA GLY A 150 -4.47 8.24 -2.79
C GLY A 150 -5.27 9.51 -3.06
N THR A 151 -6.58 9.33 -3.19
CA THR A 151 -7.54 10.36 -3.55
C THR A 151 -8.59 10.51 -2.47
N VAL A 152 -8.94 11.76 -2.15
CA VAL A 152 -10.09 12.09 -1.30
C VAL A 152 -11.28 12.45 -2.18
N HIS A 153 -12.44 11.94 -1.83
CA HIS A 153 -13.73 12.30 -2.43
C HIS A 153 -14.61 12.90 -1.37
N ILE A 154 -15.15 14.09 -1.66
CA ILE A 154 -16.05 14.83 -0.76
C ILE A 154 -17.44 14.80 -1.34
N PHE A 155 -18.39 14.39 -0.51
CA PHE A 155 -19.82 14.39 -0.81
C PHE A 155 -20.57 15.15 0.27
N TYR A 156 -21.75 15.67 -0.06
CA TYR A 156 -22.78 15.97 0.94
C TYR A 156 -23.99 15.07 0.70
N VAL A 157 -24.75 14.81 1.76
CA VAL A 157 -26.02 14.09 1.66
C VAL A 157 -27.10 15.05 1.22
N GLY A 158 -27.73 14.79 0.09
CA GLY A 158 -28.74 15.65 -0.49
C GLY A 158 -29.69 14.91 -1.43
N ILE A 159 -30.66 15.63 -2.03
CA ILE A 159 -31.61 15.03 -2.96
C ILE A 159 -30.99 14.94 -4.35
N ASN A 160 -30.84 13.74 -4.85
CA ASN A 160 -30.36 13.50 -6.21
C ASN A 160 -31.38 14.07 -7.22
N PRO A 161 -30.97 15.00 -8.10
CA PRO A 161 -31.89 15.68 -9.01
C PRO A 161 -32.58 14.73 -10.03
N THR A 162 -31.97 13.58 -10.30
CA THR A 162 -32.49 12.60 -11.25
C THR A 162 -33.44 11.60 -10.58
N THR A 163 -33.00 10.98 -9.47
CA THR A 163 -33.76 9.92 -8.79
C THR A 163 -34.81 10.47 -7.82
N LYS A 164 -34.67 11.75 -7.40
CA LYS A 164 -35.49 12.41 -6.37
C LYS A 164 -35.38 11.73 -4.99
N GLN A 165 -34.34 10.95 -4.76
CA GLN A 165 -34.05 10.29 -3.49
C GLN A 165 -32.82 10.91 -2.84
N GLU A 166 -32.69 10.72 -1.54
CA GLU A 166 -31.49 11.07 -0.79
C GLU A 166 -30.30 10.26 -1.31
N ASP A 167 -29.17 10.91 -1.53
CA ASP A 167 -27.96 10.31 -2.09
C ASP A 167 -26.72 11.12 -1.69
N ASN A 168 -25.56 10.53 -1.85
CA ASN A 168 -24.28 11.19 -1.70
C ASN A 168 -23.93 11.97 -2.96
N ILE A 169 -24.03 13.30 -2.89
CA ILE A 169 -23.74 14.19 -4.02
C ILE A 169 -22.27 14.58 -4.00
N LEU A 170 -21.51 14.10 -4.98
CA LEU A 170 -20.08 14.43 -5.12
C LEU A 170 -19.89 15.92 -5.42
N VAL A 171 -19.04 16.59 -4.64
CA VAL A 171 -18.67 18.00 -4.83
C VAL A 171 -17.20 18.19 -5.19
N GLY A 172 -16.34 17.24 -4.86
CA GLY A 172 -14.93 17.34 -5.23
C GLY A 172 -14.16 16.04 -5.03
N SER A 173 -13.05 15.95 -5.76
CA SER A 173 -12.05 14.90 -5.62
C SER A 173 -10.67 15.50 -5.80
N PHE A 174 -9.74 15.14 -4.92
CA PHE A 174 -8.39 15.69 -4.95
C PHE A 174 -7.38 14.69 -4.38
N PRO A 175 -6.09 14.76 -4.79
CA PRO A 175 -5.05 13.95 -4.20
C PRO A 175 -4.75 14.43 -2.77
N ILE A 176 -4.32 13.53 -1.90
CA ILE A 176 -3.84 13.89 -0.56
C ILE A 176 -2.46 14.53 -0.71
N LEU A 177 -2.33 15.80 -0.31
CA LEU A 177 -1.08 16.54 -0.40
C LEU A 177 -0.30 16.47 0.92
N GLU A 178 1.02 16.36 0.83
CA GLU A 178 1.89 16.52 1.99
C GLU A 178 1.71 17.92 2.60
N GLY A 179 1.61 18.00 3.92
CA GLY A 179 1.33 19.24 4.67
C GLY A 179 -0.15 19.56 4.78
N GLY A 180 -1.00 19.03 3.89
CA GLY A 180 -2.44 19.25 3.92
C GLY A 180 -2.92 20.44 3.11
N ASP A 181 -4.24 20.72 3.20
CA ASP A 181 -4.89 21.80 2.47
C ASP A 181 -6.20 22.22 3.16
N THR A 182 -6.77 23.35 2.71
CA THR A 182 -8.13 23.81 3.05
C THR A 182 -8.91 24.08 1.76
N LEU A 183 -9.97 23.33 1.55
CA LEU A 183 -10.76 23.35 0.32
C LEU A 183 -12.20 23.78 0.63
N ASN A 184 -12.74 24.69 -0.17
CA ASN A 184 -14.10 25.22 -0.02
C ASN A 184 -15.04 24.55 -1.03
N PHE A 185 -16.23 24.17 -0.58
CA PHE A 185 -17.24 23.50 -1.38
C PHE A 185 -18.58 24.22 -1.26
N GLU A 186 -19.16 24.61 -2.38
CA GLU A 186 -20.47 25.23 -2.45
C GLU A 186 -21.57 24.16 -2.52
N LEU A 187 -22.66 24.36 -1.76
CA LEU A 187 -23.86 23.54 -1.86
C LEU A 187 -24.69 23.95 -3.07
N LYS A 188 -25.19 22.97 -3.79
CA LYS A 188 -26.07 23.18 -4.97
C LYS A 188 -27.54 23.15 -4.63
N GLN A 189 -27.90 22.96 -3.35
CA GLN A 189 -29.26 22.93 -2.84
C GLN A 189 -29.26 23.36 -1.38
N ALA A 190 -30.38 23.95 -0.94
CA ALA A 190 -30.63 24.25 0.47
C ALA A 190 -30.84 22.93 1.23
N LEU A 191 -30.25 22.81 2.41
CA LEU A 191 -30.37 21.67 3.31
C LEU A 191 -30.70 22.15 4.71
N ASP A 192 -31.64 21.47 5.39
CA ASP A 192 -31.98 21.75 6.79
C ASP A 192 -30.85 21.31 7.75
N GLU A 193 -30.18 20.25 7.39
CA GLU A 193 -29.01 19.69 8.11
C GLU A 193 -27.92 19.28 7.10
N LEU A 194 -26.72 19.77 7.33
CA LEU A 194 -25.59 19.40 6.48
C LEU A 194 -24.89 18.17 7.03
N LYS A 195 -24.83 17.10 6.21
CA LYS A 195 -24.01 15.91 6.43
C LYS A 195 -22.99 15.82 5.32
N VAL A 196 -21.72 15.80 5.69
CA VAL A 196 -20.60 15.67 4.75
C VAL A 196 -19.99 14.30 4.87
N VAL A 197 -19.82 13.62 3.75
CA VAL A 197 -19.18 12.32 3.66
C VAL A 197 -17.80 12.49 3.02
N VAL A 198 -16.78 12.08 3.73
CA VAL A 198 -15.41 12.04 3.22
C VAL A 198 -15.02 10.59 3.00
N ARG A 199 -14.59 10.27 1.80
CA ARG A 199 -14.10 8.95 1.40
C ARG A 199 -12.70 9.06 0.83
N THR A 200 -11.85 8.12 1.17
CA THR A 200 -10.53 7.97 0.57
C THR A 200 -10.44 6.68 -0.23
N ASP A 201 -9.80 6.76 -1.38
CA ASP A 201 -9.51 5.63 -2.25
C ASP A 201 -7.98 5.56 -2.47
N ASP A 202 -7.44 4.35 -2.61
CA ASP A 202 -6.06 4.13 -3.02
C ASP A 202 -5.86 4.44 -4.52
N PHE A 203 -4.62 4.36 -5.01
CA PHE A 203 -4.34 4.59 -6.44
C PHE A 203 -4.90 3.52 -7.39
N GLU A 204 -5.36 2.39 -6.85
CA GLU A 204 -6.02 1.35 -7.63
C GLU A 204 -7.55 1.57 -7.69
N GLY A 205 -8.06 2.59 -6.97
CA GLY A 205 -9.47 2.92 -6.89
C GLY A 205 -10.26 2.09 -5.87
N ASN A 206 -9.55 1.36 -4.97
CA ASN A 206 -10.22 0.68 -3.87
C ASN A 206 -10.54 1.68 -2.77
N GLN A 207 -11.78 1.64 -2.27
CA GLN A 207 -12.16 2.43 -1.11
C GLN A 207 -11.37 1.95 0.12
N VAL A 208 -10.68 2.90 0.79
CA VAL A 208 -9.89 2.63 1.99
C VAL A 208 -10.67 2.97 3.25
N LYS A 209 -11.15 4.22 3.37
CA LYS A 209 -11.86 4.68 4.55
C LYS A 209 -12.98 5.64 4.16
N MET A 210 -14.02 5.69 4.98
CA MET A 210 -15.14 6.62 4.83
C MET A 210 -15.59 7.09 6.21
N GLN A 211 -15.86 8.38 6.34
CA GLN A 211 -16.36 8.99 7.57
C GLN A 211 -17.44 10.02 7.25
N ILE A 212 -18.45 10.08 8.11
CA ILE A 212 -19.56 11.06 8.02
C ILE A 212 -19.36 12.10 9.09
N TYR A 213 -19.48 13.37 8.71
CA TYR A 213 -19.42 14.55 9.58
C TYR A 213 -20.82 15.15 9.64
N GLU A 214 -21.38 15.20 10.83
CA GLU A 214 -22.74 15.71 11.11
C GLU A 214 -22.68 16.90 12.09
N GLY A 215 -23.80 17.57 12.28
CA GLY A 215 -23.91 18.69 13.22
C GLY A 215 -23.21 19.96 12.74
N ILE A 216 -22.99 20.09 11.43
CA ILE A 216 -22.50 21.32 10.81
C ILE A 216 -23.67 22.27 10.73
N ASP A 217 -23.60 23.41 11.44
CA ASP A 217 -24.70 24.37 11.57
C ASP A 217 -24.97 25.09 10.23
N ALA A 218 -26.05 24.69 9.55
CA ALA A 218 -26.45 25.31 8.28
C ALA A 218 -26.86 26.80 8.46
N LEU A 219 -27.35 27.20 9.64
CA LEU A 219 -27.67 28.61 9.94
C LEU A 219 -26.41 29.48 10.01
N ALA A 220 -25.29 28.92 10.46
CA ALA A 220 -24.01 29.60 10.43
C ALA A 220 -23.53 29.90 9.00
N MET A 221 -23.92 29.08 8.01
CA MET A 221 -23.60 29.32 6.59
C MET A 221 -24.36 30.56 6.03
N GLU A 222 -25.59 30.77 6.43
CA GLU A 222 -26.36 31.98 6.03
C GLU A 222 -25.80 33.26 6.66
N MET A 223 -25.33 33.21 7.91
CA MET A 223 -24.73 34.34 8.61
C MET A 223 -23.37 34.78 8.06
N LEU A 224 -22.70 33.92 7.33
CA LEU A 224 -21.40 34.21 6.68
C LEU A 224 -21.55 34.79 5.27
N SER A 225 -22.77 34.91 4.74
CA SER A 225 -23.03 35.57 3.46
C SER A 225 -22.68 37.06 3.56
N PRO A 226 -21.80 37.62 2.75
CA PRO A 226 -21.59 39.08 2.71
C PRO A 226 -22.83 39.74 2.13
N ASP A 227 -23.31 40.77 2.79
CA ASP A 227 -24.31 41.72 2.30
C ASP A 227 -23.82 42.46 1.04
#